data_33509f2fde2209ae6ac0469392e488b6
#
_entry.id   33509f2fde2209ae6ac0469392e488b6
#
_cell.length_a   1.000
_cell.length_b   1.000
_cell.length_c   1.000
_cell.angle_alpha   90.00
_cell.angle_beta   90.00
_cell.angle_gamma   90.00
#
_symmetry.space_group_name_H-M   'P 1'
#
loop_
_entity.id
_entity.type
_entity.pdbx_description
1 polymer ?
#
loop_
_entity_poly.entity_id
_entity_poly.type
_entity_poly.pdbx_seq_one_letter_code
_entity_poly.pdbx_strand_id
1 'polypeptide(L)'
;MRRRDVLAAMAAAPALGAGPEKKRVAAVVTMYTNDGRLNTHANVIIGRLLDGYSPNGVFTQPRTQLVSMYTDQTPPADLSRGMAEKHGFKIFPTIREALTLGGGDLAVDAVCFVGEHGNYPVNERGQKLYPRYELMERIVEVFRRTGKSVPVFHDKHFSYSWLKAKRMYDWSREFKFPLMAGSSIPLTVRTPDLEVPYGAEMESAVMIGYGDLDAYGFHTLESLQCMVERRKGGETGIRAVEWLDGADVWTWRDGAGAWSRPLLDAALARTPSVKAGRVEDNARTPSAFLIEYRDGLKAVAYMINGHASGWSFAGKLKGKTDPVATFFGQPRDSAKMRPLAHFDGLVHCMEEMFVTGKPVYPVERTLLTTCTLSVLFESRAWKRRLETPELQIVYKAPRDAYYQRT
;
A
#
# COMPACT_ATOMS: atom_id res chain seq x y z
N MET A 1 49.00 -57.61 -36.86
CA MET A 1 47.67 -56.97 -36.95
C MET A 1 47.53 -56.04 -35.77
N ARG A 2 47.47 -54.74 -36.05
CA ARG A 2 47.61 -53.66 -35.08
C ARG A 2 46.27 -53.35 -34.42
N ARG A 3 46.22 -53.28 -33.10
CA ARG A 3 45.14 -52.75 -32.28
C ARG A 3 45.05 -51.26 -32.53
N ARG A 4 43.87 -50.75 -32.92
CA ARG A 4 43.59 -49.30 -33.03
C ARG A 4 42.90 -48.82 -31.73
N ASP A 5 43.51 -47.83 -31.16
CA ASP A 5 43.08 -47.11 -30.00
C ASP A 5 41.77 -46.33 -30.31
N VAL A 6 40.74 -46.54 -29.51
CA VAL A 6 39.52 -45.74 -29.52
C VAL A 6 39.68 -44.68 -28.42
N LEU A 7 40.02 -43.47 -28.81
CA LEU A 7 39.96 -42.26 -27.95
C LEU A 7 38.50 -41.92 -27.72
N ALA A 8 38.01 -42.11 -26.49
CA ALA A 8 36.73 -41.59 -26.04
C ALA A 8 36.83 -40.08 -25.83
N ALA A 9 36.24 -39.30 -26.72
CA ALA A 9 36.02 -37.88 -26.52
C ALA A 9 34.95 -37.69 -25.44
N MET A 10 35.33 -37.34 -24.22
CA MET A 10 34.43 -36.80 -23.21
C MET A 10 33.96 -35.43 -23.69
N ALA A 11 32.75 -35.36 -24.19
CA ALA A 11 32.06 -34.09 -24.42
C ALA A 11 31.80 -33.43 -23.07
N ALA A 12 32.47 -32.34 -22.80
CA ALA A 12 32.16 -31.47 -21.66
C ALA A 12 30.74 -30.92 -21.87
N ALA A 13 29.82 -31.29 -21.04
CA ALA A 13 28.49 -30.67 -20.96
C ALA A 13 28.67 -29.16 -20.69
N PRO A 14 27.98 -28.29 -21.44
CA PRO A 14 28.05 -26.87 -21.13
C PRO A 14 27.48 -26.67 -19.72
N ALA A 15 28.28 -26.00 -18.85
CA ALA A 15 27.79 -25.56 -17.56
C ALA A 15 26.55 -24.70 -17.81
N LEU A 16 25.40 -25.14 -17.33
CA LEU A 16 24.19 -24.32 -17.27
C LEU A 16 24.59 -23.04 -16.55
N GLY A 17 24.67 -21.94 -17.27
CA GLY A 17 25.02 -20.64 -16.72
C GLY A 17 24.09 -20.35 -15.57
N ALA A 18 24.65 -20.04 -14.40
CA ALA A 18 23.89 -19.59 -13.25
C ALA A 18 23.02 -18.41 -13.71
N GLY A 19 21.70 -18.53 -13.52
CA GLY A 19 20.79 -17.41 -13.81
C GLY A 19 21.23 -16.17 -13.04
N PRO A 20 20.76 -14.96 -13.42
CA PRO A 20 21.19 -13.73 -12.75
C PRO A 20 20.98 -13.85 -11.23
N GLU A 21 22.02 -13.47 -10.48
CA GLU A 21 22.01 -13.53 -9.02
C GLU A 21 20.80 -12.74 -8.48
N LYS A 22 20.01 -13.39 -7.62
CA LYS A 22 18.82 -12.75 -7.04
C LYS A 22 19.22 -11.60 -6.12
N LYS A 23 18.48 -10.49 -6.18
CA LYS A 23 18.66 -9.35 -5.28
C LYS A 23 18.41 -9.77 -3.83
N ARG A 24 19.35 -9.46 -2.93
CA ARG A 24 19.29 -9.79 -1.49
C ARG A 24 18.42 -8.78 -0.77
N VAL A 25 17.39 -9.24 -0.07
CA VAL A 25 16.43 -8.40 0.65
C VAL A 25 16.60 -8.56 2.15
N ALA A 26 16.66 -7.45 2.88
CA ALA A 26 16.45 -7.43 4.32
C ALA A 26 14.98 -7.11 4.62
N ALA A 27 14.35 -7.83 5.54
CA ALA A 27 13.05 -7.47 6.08
C ALA A 27 13.19 -6.74 7.42
N VAL A 28 12.43 -5.66 7.58
CA VAL A 28 12.25 -4.95 8.85
C VAL A 28 10.77 -5.01 9.18
N VAL A 29 10.38 -5.72 10.24
CA VAL A 29 8.98 -5.96 10.55
C VAL A 29 8.67 -5.65 12.01
N THR A 30 7.48 -5.13 12.28
CA THR A 30 7.01 -4.88 13.65
C THR A 30 6.62 -6.17 14.35
N MET A 31 5.90 -7.07 13.68
CA MET A 31 5.45 -8.35 14.20
C MET A 31 5.17 -9.34 13.07
N TYR A 32 5.56 -10.61 13.25
CA TYR A 32 5.38 -11.67 12.26
C TYR A 32 4.60 -12.84 12.84
N THR A 33 3.27 -12.82 12.73
CA THR A 33 2.41 -13.90 13.27
C THR A 33 1.31 -14.31 12.30
N ASN A 34 0.81 -15.53 12.50
CA ASN A 34 -0.45 -16.02 11.97
C ASN A 34 -1.01 -17.05 12.96
N ASP A 35 -1.79 -16.59 13.92
CA ASP A 35 -2.36 -17.43 15.00
C ASP A 35 -3.82 -17.84 14.72
N GLY A 36 -4.30 -17.65 13.50
CA GLY A 36 -5.69 -17.90 13.09
C GLY A 36 -6.66 -16.75 13.41
N ARG A 37 -6.30 -15.85 14.32
CA ARG A 37 -7.05 -14.63 14.64
C ARG A 37 -6.47 -13.42 13.92
N LEU A 38 -5.15 -13.34 13.86
CA LEU A 38 -4.40 -12.25 13.24
C LEU A 38 -3.38 -12.83 12.25
N ASN A 39 -3.63 -12.57 10.97
CA ASN A 39 -2.65 -12.80 9.91
C ASN A 39 -1.95 -11.47 9.61
N THR A 40 -0.75 -11.27 10.14
CA THR A 40 -0.02 -9.99 9.99
C THR A 40 0.39 -9.73 8.55
N HIS A 41 0.50 -8.46 8.18
CA HIS A 41 1.03 -8.05 6.88
C HIS A 41 2.44 -8.60 6.63
N ALA A 42 3.27 -8.70 7.68
CA ALA A 42 4.57 -9.35 7.57
C ALA A 42 4.43 -10.80 7.07
N ASN A 43 3.52 -11.62 7.66
CA ASN A 43 3.29 -12.98 7.18
C ASN A 43 2.78 -13.00 5.73
N VAL A 44 1.90 -12.09 5.38
CA VAL A 44 1.30 -12.02 4.03
C VAL A 44 2.33 -11.62 2.98
N ILE A 45 3.13 -10.58 3.23
CA ILE A 45 4.11 -10.04 2.28
C ILE A 45 5.36 -10.93 2.23
N ILE A 46 5.97 -11.23 3.38
CA ILE A 46 7.20 -12.03 3.45
C ILE A 46 6.94 -13.46 2.97
N GLY A 47 5.80 -14.05 3.31
CA GLY A 47 5.43 -15.37 2.79
C GLY A 47 5.40 -15.42 1.26
N ARG A 48 5.01 -14.34 0.58
CA ARG A 48 5.05 -14.23 -0.88
C ARG A 48 6.47 -14.11 -1.42
N LEU A 49 7.33 -13.39 -0.72
CA LEU A 49 8.77 -13.32 -1.06
C LEU A 49 9.50 -14.65 -0.84
N LEU A 50 9.00 -15.51 0.02
CA LEU A 50 9.59 -16.83 0.29
C LEU A 50 9.08 -17.92 -0.64
N ASP A 51 7.75 -18.02 -0.81
CA ASP A 51 7.12 -19.18 -1.45
C ASP A 51 6.50 -18.87 -2.82
N GLY A 52 6.53 -17.59 -3.26
CA GLY A 52 5.91 -17.15 -4.52
C GLY A 52 4.51 -16.55 -4.33
N TYR A 53 4.01 -15.94 -5.41
CA TYR A 53 2.76 -15.21 -5.47
C TYR A 53 2.16 -15.30 -6.88
N SER A 54 0.91 -14.86 -7.09
CA SER A 54 0.21 -15.08 -8.35
C SER A 54 -0.43 -13.78 -8.89
N PRO A 55 0.35 -12.80 -9.38
CA PRO A 55 -0.21 -11.60 -9.99
C PRO A 55 -1.00 -12.01 -11.26
N ASN A 56 -2.21 -11.47 -11.42
CA ASN A 56 -3.11 -11.82 -12.51
C ASN A 56 -3.41 -13.34 -12.60
N GLY A 57 -3.38 -14.05 -11.46
CA GLY A 57 -3.61 -15.51 -11.42
C GLY A 57 -2.45 -16.38 -11.92
N VAL A 58 -1.34 -15.81 -12.35
CA VAL A 58 -0.16 -16.53 -12.86
C VAL A 58 0.88 -16.67 -11.76
N PHE A 59 1.18 -17.93 -11.38
CA PHE A 59 2.19 -18.19 -10.35
C PHE A 59 3.57 -17.69 -10.78
N THR A 60 4.19 -16.91 -9.90
CA THR A 60 5.48 -16.27 -10.09
C THR A 60 6.42 -16.65 -8.95
N GLN A 61 7.59 -17.19 -9.31
CA GLN A 61 8.67 -17.40 -8.34
C GLN A 61 9.30 -16.06 -7.98
N PRO A 62 9.67 -15.85 -6.69
CA PRO A 62 10.34 -14.62 -6.29
C PRO A 62 11.64 -14.38 -7.07
N ARG A 63 11.80 -13.18 -7.58
CA ARG A 63 13.01 -12.72 -8.28
C ARG A 63 14.07 -12.20 -7.31
N THR A 64 13.70 -12.09 -6.05
CA THR A 64 14.55 -11.65 -4.95
C THR A 64 14.79 -12.80 -3.97
N GLN A 65 15.71 -12.62 -3.03
CA GLN A 65 16.00 -13.55 -1.95
C GLN A 65 15.98 -12.82 -0.62
N LEU A 66 15.12 -13.24 0.29
CA LEU A 66 15.19 -12.78 1.68
C LEU A 66 16.45 -13.39 2.34
N VAL A 67 17.36 -12.55 2.83
CA VAL A 67 18.62 -12.98 3.45
C VAL A 67 18.72 -12.63 4.93
N SER A 68 17.95 -11.65 5.38
CA SER A 68 17.96 -11.21 6.78
C SER A 68 16.61 -10.62 7.20
N MET A 69 16.37 -10.62 8.52
CA MET A 69 15.19 -10.01 9.11
C MET A 69 15.52 -9.41 10.48
N TYR A 70 14.91 -8.26 10.77
CA TYR A 70 14.72 -7.70 12.10
C TYR A 70 13.22 -7.75 12.43
N THR A 71 12.88 -8.22 13.64
CA THR A 71 11.51 -8.27 14.15
C THR A 71 11.46 -7.50 15.47
N ASP A 72 10.59 -6.46 15.56
CA ASP A 72 10.51 -5.58 16.72
C ASP A 72 9.83 -6.25 17.92
N GLN A 73 8.72 -6.97 17.66
CA GLN A 73 7.98 -7.71 18.68
C GLN A 73 7.86 -9.18 18.32
N THR A 74 8.15 -10.05 19.31
CA THR A 74 8.16 -11.52 19.16
C THR A 74 7.22 -12.14 20.19
N PRO A 75 5.87 -12.08 19.97
CA PRO A 75 4.92 -12.73 20.86
C PRO A 75 5.06 -14.27 20.81
N PRO A 76 4.38 -15.03 21.70
CA PRO A 76 4.45 -16.50 21.69
C PRO A 76 4.12 -17.15 20.36
N ALA A 77 3.28 -16.50 19.53
CA ALA A 77 2.93 -16.98 18.18
C ALA A 77 3.84 -16.40 17.07
N ASP A 78 5.05 -15.92 17.42
CA ASP A 78 6.03 -15.40 16.43
C ASP A 78 6.45 -16.52 15.47
N LEU A 79 6.38 -16.22 14.18
CA LEU A 79 6.76 -17.15 13.10
C LEU A 79 8.17 -16.88 12.56
N SER A 80 8.78 -15.75 12.90
CA SER A 80 10.01 -15.28 12.25
C SER A 80 11.16 -16.28 12.34
N ARG A 81 11.35 -16.93 13.52
CA ARG A 81 12.43 -17.89 13.75
C ARG A 81 12.23 -19.19 12.99
N GLY A 82 11.02 -19.77 13.03
CA GLY A 82 10.71 -20.99 12.29
C GLY A 82 10.80 -20.78 10.76
N MET A 83 10.39 -19.61 10.28
CA MET A 83 10.54 -19.24 8.87
C MET A 83 12.00 -19.02 8.48
N ALA A 84 12.81 -18.45 9.36
CA ALA A 84 14.25 -18.30 9.15
C ALA A 84 14.95 -19.66 9.03
N GLU A 85 14.64 -20.60 9.92
CA GLU A 85 15.15 -21.97 9.87
C GLU A 85 14.73 -22.68 8.57
N LYS A 86 13.44 -22.61 8.23
CA LYS A 86 12.88 -23.26 7.03
C LYS A 86 13.47 -22.75 5.72
N HIS A 87 13.68 -21.43 5.61
CA HIS A 87 14.05 -20.77 4.35
C HIS A 87 15.51 -20.27 4.29
N GLY A 88 16.29 -20.45 5.36
CA GLY A 88 17.72 -20.18 5.38
C GLY A 88 18.11 -18.71 5.46
N PHE A 89 17.23 -17.79 5.91
CA PHE A 89 17.61 -16.40 6.20
C PHE A 89 18.00 -16.22 7.67
N LYS A 90 18.67 -15.10 7.98
CA LYS A 90 19.17 -14.82 9.34
C LYS A 90 18.28 -13.81 10.07
N ILE A 91 18.01 -14.04 11.36
CA ILE A 91 17.41 -13.06 12.25
C ILE A 91 18.53 -12.28 12.95
N PHE A 92 18.41 -10.95 12.98
CA PHE A 92 19.35 -10.07 13.65
C PHE A 92 18.66 -9.25 14.76
N PRO A 93 19.37 -8.94 15.85
CA PRO A 93 18.82 -8.18 16.98
C PRO A 93 18.65 -6.69 16.69
N THR A 94 19.29 -6.17 15.64
CA THR A 94 19.19 -4.76 15.25
C THR A 94 19.00 -4.62 13.74
N ILE A 95 18.33 -3.52 13.34
CA ILE A 95 18.18 -3.16 11.92
C ILE A 95 19.53 -3.01 11.24
N ARG A 96 20.51 -2.40 11.93
CA ARG A 96 21.87 -2.25 11.42
C ARG A 96 22.45 -3.61 11.03
N GLU A 97 22.44 -4.55 11.93
CA GLU A 97 23.00 -5.88 11.67
C GLU A 97 22.21 -6.63 10.58
N ALA A 98 20.90 -6.46 10.51
CA ALA A 98 20.10 -7.04 9.44
C ALA A 98 20.52 -6.49 8.05
N LEU A 99 20.75 -5.19 7.92
CA LEU A 99 21.13 -4.56 6.66
C LEU A 99 22.60 -4.78 6.29
N THR A 100 23.48 -5.00 7.29
CA THR A 100 24.91 -5.24 7.08
C THR A 100 25.28 -6.72 7.14
N LEU A 101 24.31 -7.63 7.38
CA LEU A 101 24.53 -9.06 7.63
C LEU A 101 25.55 -9.32 8.75
N GLY A 102 25.57 -8.45 9.77
CA GLY A 102 26.52 -8.47 10.89
C GLY A 102 27.87 -7.81 10.63
N GLY A 103 28.11 -7.29 9.43
CA GLY A 103 29.34 -6.59 9.05
C GLY A 103 29.32 -5.08 9.29
N GLY A 104 30.26 -4.39 8.67
CA GLY A 104 30.42 -2.93 8.73
C GLY A 104 29.67 -2.16 7.64
N ASP A 105 29.55 -2.73 6.45
CA ASP A 105 29.00 -2.14 5.25
C ASP A 105 27.59 -2.62 4.94
N LEU A 106 26.84 -1.82 4.17
CA LEU A 106 25.56 -2.24 3.61
C LEU A 106 25.74 -3.48 2.73
N ALA A 107 25.06 -4.57 3.06
CA ALA A 107 25.27 -5.89 2.48
C ALA A 107 24.01 -6.49 1.82
N VAL A 108 22.93 -5.71 1.68
CA VAL A 108 21.69 -6.09 1.01
C VAL A 108 21.41 -5.16 -0.16
N ASP A 109 20.57 -5.61 -1.09
CA ASP A 109 20.24 -4.88 -2.32
C ASP A 109 18.88 -4.16 -2.24
N ALA A 110 18.06 -4.48 -1.22
CA ALA A 110 16.78 -3.84 -0.98
C ALA A 110 16.30 -4.06 0.47
N VAL A 111 15.35 -3.23 0.91
CA VAL A 111 14.69 -3.35 2.22
C VAL A 111 13.18 -3.46 2.05
N CYS A 112 12.60 -4.54 2.58
CA CYS A 112 11.15 -4.70 2.73
C CYS A 112 10.76 -4.32 4.16
N PHE A 113 10.14 -3.14 4.32
CA PHE A 113 9.73 -2.63 5.62
C PHE A 113 8.22 -2.78 5.82
N VAL A 114 7.79 -3.59 6.80
CA VAL A 114 6.40 -3.84 7.14
C VAL A 114 6.13 -3.37 8.57
N GLY A 115 5.75 -2.11 8.70
CA GLY A 115 5.47 -1.44 9.97
C GLY A 115 3.99 -1.54 10.41
N GLU A 116 3.39 -2.72 10.28
CA GLU A 116 1.97 -2.94 10.57
C GLU A 116 1.80 -4.11 11.54
N HIS A 117 0.79 -3.99 12.42
CA HIS A 117 0.53 -4.89 13.54
C HIS A 117 1.57 -4.80 14.67
N GLY A 118 1.13 -5.19 15.86
CA GLY A 118 1.90 -5.14 17.09
C GLY A 118 1.12 -4.49 18.22
N ASN A 119 1.66 -4.65 19.42
CA ASN A 119 1.11 -4.03 20.63
C ASN A 119 1.76 -2.65 20.82
N TYR A 120 1.17 -1.63 20.21
CA TYR A 120 1.59 -0.23 20.32
C TYR A 120 0.44 0.61 20.87
N PRO A 121 0.73 1.72 21.57
CA PRO A 121 -0.30 2.60 22.13
C PRO A 121 -1.16 3.24 21.03
N VAL A 122 -2.33 3.70 21.43
CA VAL A 122 -3.24 4.51 20.62
C VAL A 122 -3.27 5.89 21.23
N ASN A 123 -3.19 6.94 20.41
CA ASN A 123 -3.26 8.32 20.91
C ASN A 123 -4.72 8.75 21.13
N GLU A 124 -4.90 9.94 21.70
CA GLU A 124 -6.22 10.52 22.02
C GLU A 124 -7.12 10.70 20.79
N ARG A 125 -6.56 10.74 19.60
CA ARG A 125 -7.29 10.86 18.33
C ARG A 125 -7.74 9.51 17.78
N GLY A 126 -7.31 8.38 18.38
CA GLY A 126 -7.62 7.03 17.92
C GLY A 126 -6.62 6.45 16.91
N GLN A 127 -5.47 7.10 16.69
CA GLN A 127 -4.43 6.61 15.78
C GLN A 127 -3.46 5.68 16.51
N LYS A 128 -3.12 4.56 15.90
CA LYS A 128 -2.12 3.61 16.40
C LYS A 128 -0.71 4.17 16.20
N LEU A 129 0.05 4.26 17.28
CA LEU A 129 1.39 4.86 17.28
C LEU A 129 2.46 3.83 16.88
N TYR A 130 2.35 3.27 15.66
CA TYR A 130 3.37 2.40 15.12
C TYR A 130 4.71 3.13 14.99
N PRO A 131 5.86 2.53 15.36
CA PRO A 131 7.18 3.16 15.32
C PRO A 131 7.77 3.20 13.90
N ARG A 132 6.94 3.52 12.89
CA ARG A 132 7.35 3.51 11.49
C ARG A 132 8.43 4.53 11.17
N TYR A 133 8.31 5.72 11.75
CA TYR A 133 9.33 6.76 11.61
C TYR A 133 10.65 6.34 12.23
N GLU A 134 10.61 5.85 13.47
CA GLU A 134 11.77 5.46 14.26
C GLU A 134 12.51 4.26 13.64
N LEU A 135 11.76 3.30 13.06
CA LEU A 135 12.36 2.17 12.34
C LEU A 135 12.97 2.59 11.00
N MET A 136 12.29 3.49 10.25
CA MET A 136 12.85 4.05 9.01
C MET A 136 14.10 4.90 9.30
N GLU A 137 14.12 5.65 10.38
CA GLU A 137 15.30 6.42 10.81
C GLU A 137 16.52 5.52 11.00
N ARG A 138 16.35 4.35 11.64
CA ARG A 138 17.41 3.35 11.80
C ARG A 138 17.88 2.75 10.46
N ILE A 139 16.99 2.56 9.49
CA ILE A 139 17.37 2.15 8.14
C ILE A 139 18.23 3.23 7.49
N VAL A 140 17.78 4.48 7.53
CA VAL A 140 18.50 5.64 6.95
C VAL A 140 19.83 5.90 7.65
N GLU A 141 19.92 5.60 8.93
CA GLU A 141 21.18 5.71 9.69
C GLU A 141 22.27 4.76 9.13
N VAL A 142 21.89 3.55 8.69
CA VAL A 142 22.81 2.65 7.98
C VAL A 142 23.26 3.27 6.65
N PHE A 143 22.34 3.85 5.88
CA PHE A 143 22.68 4.53 4.62
C PHE A 143 23.64 5.70 4.83
N ARG A 144 23.39 6.52 5.86
CA ARG A 144 24.27 7.63 6.23
C ARG A 144 25.68 7.16 6.59
N ARG A 145 25.78 6.10 7.38
CA ARG A 145 27.07 5.58 7.86
C ARG A 145 27.90 4.93 6.75
N THR A 146 27.23 4.23 5.83
CA THR A 146 27.93 3.47 4.76
C THR A 146 28.14 4.29 3.50
N GLY A 147 27.49 5.46 3.38
CA GLY A 147 27.49 6.25 2.15
C GLY A 147 26.78 5.57 0.97
N LYS A 148 26.05 4.48 1.22
CA LYS A 148 25.33 3.67 0.23
C LYS A 148 23.87 3.58 0.60
N SER A 149 22.99 3.49 -0.39
CA SER A 149 21.55 3.30 -0.19
C SER A 149 20.97 2.30 -1.18
N VAL A 150 19.85 1.68 -0.84
CA VAL A 150 19.16 0.69 -1.66
C VAL A 150 17.65 0.98 -1.70
N PRO A 151 16.89 0.44 -2.66
CA PRO A 151 15.45 0.56 -2.70
C PRO A 151 14.79 0.13 -1.38
N VAL A 152 13.81 0.92 -0.93
CA VAL A 152 13.00 0.64 0.26
C VAL A 152 11.53 0.57 -0.11
N PHE A 153 10.88 -0.53 0.22
CA PHE A 153 9.42 -0.63 0.21
C PHE A 153 8.90 -0.46 1.64
N HIS A 154 7.85 0.36 1.82
CA HIS A 154 7.17 0.58 3.08
C HIS A 154 5.69 0.20 2.98
N ASP A 155 5.24 -0.78 3.76
CA ASP A 155 3.83 -1.18 3.81
C ASP A 155 2.97 -0.16 4.55
N LYS A 156 1.80 0.17 3.99
CA LYS A 156 0.84 1.14 4.55
C LYS A 156 1.29 2.60 4.49
N HIS A 157 0.63 3.44 5.30
CA HIS A 157 0.97 4.86 5.44
C HIS A 157 2.27 5.07 6.20
N PHE A 158 2.95 6.18 5.92
CA PHE A 158 4.26 6.45 6.52
C PHE A 158 4.20 6.66 8.03
N SER A 159 3.22 7.40 8.53
CA SER A 159 3.14 7.73 9.94
C SER A 159 1.75 8.25 10.31
N TYR A 160 1.47 8.27 11.60
CA TYR A 160 0.32 8.99 12.20
C TYR A 160 0.51 10.51 12.23
N SER A 161 1.67 11.02 11.82
CA SER A 161 2.04 12.44 11.80
C SER A 161 2.53 12.85 10.42
N TRP A 162 1.95 13.91 9.84
CA TRP A 162 2.36 14.41 8.54
C TRP A 162 3.81 14.92 8.54
N LEU A 163 4.29 15.52 9.64
CA LEU A 163 5.69 15.95 9.77
C LEU A 163 6.67 14.76 9.71
N LYS A 164 6.36 13.68 10.42
CA LYS A 164 7.15 12.45 10.37
C LYS A 164 7.11 11.82 8.96
N ALA A 165 5.93 11.77 8.35
CA ALA A 165 5.76 11.26 6.99
C ALA A 165 6.59 12.06 5.97
N LYS A 166 6.50 13.39 6.04
CA LYS A 166 7.28 14.30 5.18
C LYS A 166 8.79 14.06 5.36
N ARG A 167 9.25 13.91 6.61
CA ARG A 167 10.68 13.65 6.88
C ARG A 167 11.14 12.31 6.30
N MET A 168 10.32 11.25 6.38
CA MET A 168 10.63 9.95 5.76
C MET A 168 10.75 10.08 4.23
N TYR A 169 9.86 10.83 3.61
CA TYR A 169 9.95 11.15 2.19
C TYR A 169 11.23 11.94 1.85
N ASP A 170 11.55 12.98 2.63
CA ASP A 170 12.72 13.82 2.42
C ASP A 170 14.02 13.01 2.51
N TRP A 171 14.11 12.02 3.41
CA TRP A 171 15.25 11.11 3.46
C TRP A 171 15.44 10.35 2.14
N SER A 172 14.36 9.94 1.47
CA SER A 172 14.50 9.26 0.18
C SER A 172 15.14 10.16 -0.88
N ARG A 173 14.89 11.46 -0.81
CA ARG A 173 15.50 12.47 -1.71
C ARG A 173 16.93 12.81 -1.31
N GLU A 174 17.16 13.00 -0.01
CA GLU A 174 18.48 13.29 0.57
C GLU A 174 19.49 12.18 0.25
N PHE A 175 19.10 10.93 0.53
CA PHE A 175 19.95 9.75 0.31
C PHE A 175 19.76 9.07 -1.05
N LYS A 176 18.90 9.63 -1.91
CA LYS A 176 18.65 9.20 -3.30
C LYS A 176 18.28 7.71 -3.44
N PHE A 177 17.55 7.16 -2.48
CA PHE A 177 17.06 5.79 -2.61
C PHE A 177 15.65 5.73 -3.21
N PRO A 178 15.40 4.76 -4.10
CA PRO A 178 14.05 4.47 -4.56
C PRO A 178 13.15 4.11 -3.39
N LEU A 179 12.04 4.82 -3.24
CA LEU A 179 11.05 4.58 -2.19
C LEU A 179 9.69 4.32 -2.82
N MET A 180 9.06 3.24 -2.42
CA MET A 180 7.68 2.92 -2.76
C MET A 180 6.93 2.55 -1.48
N ALA A 181 5.69 2.99 -1.35
CA ALA A 181 4.89 2.74 -0.16
C ALA A 181 3.40 2.61 -0.52
N GLY A 182 2.58 2.19 0.44
CA GLY A 182 1.13 2.32 0.34
C GLY A 182 0.34 1.05 0.55
N SER A 183 -0.91 1.14 0.11
CA SER A 183 -1.92 0.10 0.22
C SER A 183 -1.84 -0.91 -0.92
N SER A 184 -2.18 -2.15 -0.65
CA SER A 184 -2.41 -3.18 -1.67
C SER A 184 -3.72 -2.99 -2.45
N ILE A 185 -4.69 -2.24 -1.90
CA ILE A 185 -6.02 -2.09 -2.52
C ILE A 185 -5.99 -1.38 -3.88
N PRO A 186 -5.21 -0.32 -4.11
CA PRO A 186 -5.06 0.27 -5.44
C PRO A 186 -4.59 -0.70 -6.52
N LEU A 187 -3.93 -1.78 -6.13
CA LEU A 187 -3.30 -2.76 -7.01
C LEU A 187 -4.11 -4.04 -7.19
N THR A 188 -5.28 -4.14 -6.58
CA THR A 188 -6.19 -5.29 -6.73
C THR A 188 -7.05 -5.20 -7.98
N VAL A 189 -7.79 -6.26 -8.27
CA VAL A 189 -8.74 -6.30 -9.38
C VAL A 189 -9.88 -5.31 -9.18
N ARG A 190 -10.42 -4.81 -10.29
CA ARG A 190 -11.56 -3.90 -10.31
C ARG A 190 -12.74 -4.53 -11.06
N THR A 191 -13.93 -4.39 -10.52
CA THR A 191 -15.16 -4.95 -11.11
C THR A 191 -16.23 -3.85 -11.22
N PRO A 192 -16.59 -3.43 -12.45
CA PRO A 192 -15.97 -3.77 -13.74
C PRO A 192 -14.50 -3.32 -13.81
N ASP A 193 -13.73 -3.88 -14.75
CA ASP A 193 -12.37 -3.43 -15.06
C ASP A 193 -12.42 -1.97 -15.52
N LEU A 194 -12.11 -1.06 -14.61
CA LEU A 194 -12.20 0.39 -14.79
C LEU A 194 -10.88 1.05 -14.40
N GLU A 195 -10.30 1.76 -15.34
CA GLU A 195 -9.28 2.75 -15.11
C GLU A 195 -9.81 4.12 -15.55
N VAL A 196 -9.65 5.13 -14.70
CA VAL A 196 -9.94 6.51 -15.13
C VAL A 196 -9.00 6.86 -16.28
N PRO A 197 -9.51 7.28 -17.45
CA PRO A 197 -8.66 7.63 -18.58
C PRO A 197 -7.64 8.69 -18.17
N TYR A 198 -6.38 8.49 -18.56
CA TYR A 198 -5.33 9.45 -18.24
C TYR A 198 -5.64 10.82 -18.86
N GLY A 199 -5.67 11.85 -18.05
CA GLY A 199 -6.02 13.21 -18.47
C GLY A 199 -7.53 13.49 -18.55
N ALA A 200 -8.39 12.62 -18.02
CA ALA A 200 -9.83 12.85 -17.98
C ALA A 200 -10.18 14.10 -17.14
N GLU A 201 -11.11 14.91 -17.64
CA GLU A 201 -11.69 16.01 -16.85
C GLU A 201 -12.68 15.42 -15.83
N MET A 202 -12.31 15.44 -14.56
CA MET A 202 -13.11 14.91 -13.46
C MET A 202 -13.69 16.08 -12.64
N GLU A 203 -14.99 16.05 -12.41
CA GLU A 203 -15.71 17.10 -11.67
C GLU A 203 -15.82 16.78 -10.19
N SER A 204 -16.07 15.52 -9.85
CA SER A 204 -16.22 15.06 -8.48
C SER A 204 -15.99 13.55 -8.36
N ALA A 205 -15.70 13.09 -7.13
CA ALA A 205 -15.46 11.68 -6.85
C ALA A 205 -16.00 11.27 -5.47
N VAL A 206 -16.43 10.02 -5.37
CA VAL A 206 -16.84 9.35 -4.13
C VAL A 206 -16.08 8.05 -3.98
N MET A 207 -15.68 7.75 -2.76
CA MET A 207 -15.14 6.45 -2.35
C MET A 207 -15.94 5.91 -1.18
N ILE A 208 -16.34 4.65 -1.23
CA ILE A 208 -16.87 3.91 -0.09
C ILE A 208 -15.74 3.16 0.57
N GLY A 209 -15.70 3.20 1.91
CA GLY A 209 -14.83 2.41 2.75
C GLY A 209 -15.55 1.87 3.96
N TYR A 210 -14.85 1.06 4.73
CA TYR A 210 -15.35 0.41 5.95
C TYR A 210 -14.18 0.12 6.89
N GLY A 211 -14.47 -0.46 8.06
CA GLY A 211 -13.46 -0.91 9.02
C GLY A 211 -12.97 0.20 9.93
N ASP A 212 -11.78 0.05 10.41
CA ASP A 212 -11.11 1.00 11.29
C ASP A 212 -10.78 2.32 10.60
N LEU A 213 -10.93 3.43 11.29
CA LEU A 213 -10.81 4.77 10.69
C LEU A 213 -9.35 5.18 10.44
N ASP A 214 -8.37 4.58 11.12
CA ASP A 214 -6.95 4.79 10.88
C ASP A 214 -6.45 3.86 9.74
N ALA A 215 -6.42 2.55 9.98
CA ALA A 215 -5.86 1.60 9.04
C ALA A 215 -6.69 1.46 7.74
N TYR A 216 -8.02 1.36 7.85
CA TYR A 216 -8.92 1.23 6.71
C TYR A 216 -9.28 2.57 6.09
N GLY A 217 -9.31 3.65 6.88
CA GLY A 217 -9.38 5.01 6.36
C GLY A 217 -8.24 5.32 5.41
N PHE A 218 -7.02 4.87 5.73
CA PHE A 218 -5.88 4.97 4.82
C PHE A 218 -6.10 4.20 3.51
N HIS A 219 -6.58 2.95 3.57
CA HIS A 219 -6.90 2.19 2.36
C HIS A 219 -7.94 2.89 1.49
N THR A 220 -8.95 3.49 2.12
CA THR A 220 -10.01 4.22 1.43
C THR A 220 -9.45 5.45 0.71
N LEU A 221 -8.58 6.22 1.36
CA LEU A 221 -7.91 7.38 0.75
C LEU A 221 -6.96 6.97 -0.39
N GLU A 222 -6.17 5.91 -0.21
CA GLU A 222 -5.27 5.40 -1.27
C GLU A 222 -6.05 4.93 -2.50
N SER A 223 -7.19 4.27 -2.29
CA SER A 223 -8.05 3.79 -3.36
C SER A 223 -8.77 4.92 -4.08
N LEU A 224 -9.19 5.96 -3.36
CA LEU A 224 -9.69 7.19 -3.96
C LEU A 224 -8.59 7.85 -4.80
N GLN A 225 -7.42 8.05 -4.21
CA GLN A 225 -6.32 8.80 -4.80
C GLN A 225 -5.81 8.15 -6.09
N CYS A 226 -5.68 6.82 -6.15
CA CYS A 226 -5.22 6.14 -7.36
C CYS A 226 -6.16 6.33 -8.58
N MET A 227 -7.43 6.66 -8.33
CA MET A 227 -8.40 6.97 -9.38
C MET A 227 -8.35 8.44 -9.77
N VAL A 228 -8.32 9.35 -8.81
CA VAL A 228 -8.41 10.80 -9.09
C VAL A 228 -7.08 11.41 -9.55
N GLU A 229 -5.93 10.83 -9.22
CA GLU A 229 -4.61 11.34 -9.64
C GLU A 229 -4.40 11.30 -11.17
N ARG A 230 -5.22 10.51 -11.89
CA ARG A 230 -5.16 10.38 -13.35
C ARG A 230 -5.88 11.49 -14.10
N ARG A 231 -6.54 12.41 -13.40
CA ARG A 231 -7.28 13.52 -13.99
C ARG A 231 -6.39 14.48 -14.76
N LYS A 232 -7.00 15.34 -15.56
CA LYS A 232 -6.32 16.39 -16.34
C LYS A 232 -5.44 17.25 -15.42
N GLY A 233 -4.20 17.44 -15.81
CA GLY A 233 -3.20 18.16 -15.02
C GLY A 233 -2.42 17.29 -14.04
N GLY A 234 -2.91 16.12 -13.66
CA GLY A 234 -2.33 15.25 -12.62
C GLY A 234 -2.70 15.72 -11.21
N GLU A 235 -1.92 15.30 -10.21
CA GLU A 235 -2.17 15.70 -8.83
C GLU A 235 -1.59 17.08 -8.52
N THR A 236 -2.41 17.94 -7.91
CA THR A 236 -2.10 19.34 -7.60
C THR A 236 -2.00 19.64 -6.11
N GLY A 237 -2.29 18.64 -5.29
CA GLY A 237 -2.38 18.74 -3.83
C GLY A 237 -3.80 19.06 -3.34
N ILE A 238 -3.97 18.98 -2.04
CA ILE A 238 -5.24 19.20 -1.34
C ILE A 238 -5.23 20.62 -0.76
N ARG A 239 -6.36 21.31 -0.93
CA ARG A 239 -6.56 22.66 -0.41
C ARG A 239 -7.14 22.66 0.99
N ALA A 240 -8.12 21.77 1.22
CA ALA A 240 -8.79 21.68 2.50
C ALA A 240 -9.38 20.30 2.74
N VAL A 241 -9.52 19.95 4.02
CA VAL A 241 -10.21 18.73 4.45
C VAL A 241 -11.19 19.01 5.58
N GLU A 242 -12.20 18.15 5.69
CA GLU A 242 -13.14 18.16 6.81
C GLU A 242 -13.55 16.72 7.13
N TRP A 243 -13.64 16.41 8.42
CA TRP A 243 -14.17 15.14 8.90
C TRP A 243 -15.52 15.34 9.54
N LEU A 244 -16.51 14.59 9.06
CA LEU A 244 -17.85 14.55 9.63
C LEU A 244 -18.13 13.18 10.24
N ASP A 245 -18.84 13.13 11.37
CA ASP A 245 -19.26 11.89 12.03
C ASP A 245 -20.79 11.86 12.24
N GLY A 246 -21.36 10.67 12.29
CA GLY A 246 -22.74 10.43 12.66
C GLY A 246 -23.78 11.13 11.76
N ALA A 247 -24.75 11.81 12.37
CA ALA A 247 -25.84 12.48 11.65
C ALA A 247 -25.36 13.61 10.73
N ASP A 248 -24.23 14.27 11.06
CA ASP A 248 -23.69 15.36 10.25
C ASP A 248 -23.30 14.89 8.85
N VAL A 249 -22.91 13.62 8.70
CA VAL A 249 -22.63 13.02 7.39
C VAL A 249 -23.83 13.10 6.47
N TRP A 250 -25.00 12.74 6.98
CA TRP A 250 -26.23 12.73 6.19
C TRP A 250 -26.78 14.14 5.98
N THR A 251 -26.70 14.99 6.99
CA THR A 251 -27.09 16.42 6.88
C THR A 251 -26.26 17.11 5.80
N TRP A 252 -24.97 16.88 5.79
CA TRP A 252 -24.09 17.42 4.76
C TRP A 252 -24.42 16.84 3.38
N ARG A 253 -24.57 15.50 3.26
CA ARG A 253 -24.89 14.83 2.00
C ARG A 253 -26.17 15.35 1.37
N ASP A 254 -27.18 15.61 2.18
CA ASP A 254 -28.49 16.07 1.69
C ASP A 254 -28.56 17.58 1.46
N GLY A 255 -27.58 18.34 1.96
CA GLY A 255 -27.40 19.78 1.78
C GLY A 255 -26.23 20.12 0.84
N ALA A 256 -25.14 20.65 1.40
CA ALA A 256 -23.96 21.11 0.63
C ALA A 256 -23.26 19.99 -0.16
N GLY A 257 -23.42 18.75 0.28
CA GLY A 257 -22.88 17.52 -0.35
C GLY A 257 -23.83 16.84 -1.33
N ALA A 258 -24.96 17.44 -1.71
CA ALA A 258 -25.98 16.79 -2.57
C ALA A 258 -25.42 16.29 -3.91
N TRP A 259 -24.36 16.89 -4.41
CA TRP A 259 -23.62 16.45 -5.59
C TRP A 259 -23.04 15.01 -5.45
N SER A 260 -22.77 14.58 -4.23
CA SER A 260 -22.17 13.27 -3.93
C SER A 260 -23.16 12.11 -3.93
N ARG A 261 -24.46 12.41 -3.76
CA ARG A 261 -25.50 11.38 -3.63
C ARG A 261 -25.59 10.44 -4.83
N PRO A 262 -25.68 10.90 -6.09
CA PRO A 262 -25.71 10.00 -7.24
C PRO A 262 -24.41 9.19 -7.41
N LEU A 263 -23.29 9.72 -6.94
CA LEU A 263 -22.02 8.99 -6.95
C LEU A 263 -21.97 7.93 -5.84
N LEU A 264 -22.51 8.22 -4.65
CA LEU A 264 -22.65 7.23 -3.57
C LEU A 264 -23.54 6.08 -4.03
N ASP A 265 -24.68 6.36 -4.66
CA ASP A 265 -25.60 5.35 -5.20
C ASP A 265 -24.91 4.50 -6.27
N ALA A 266 -24.14 5.11 -7.17
CA ALA A 266 -23.38 4.40 -8.20
C ALA A 266 -22.26 3.52 -7.61
N ALA A 267 -21.57 3.96 -6.56
CA ALA A 267 -20.56 3.17 -5.86
C ALA A 267 -21.18 2.00 -5.09
N LEU A 268 -22.32 2.22 -4.39
CA LEU A 268 -23.08 1.17 -3.70
C LEU A 268 -23.57 0.10 -4.68
N ALA A 269 -24.05 0.49 -5.86
CA ALA A 269 -24.48 -0.45 -6.91
C ALA A 269 -23.35 -1.38 -7.40
N ARG A 270 -22.09 -1.05 -7.17
CA ARG A 270 -20.92 -1.90 -7.49
C ARG A 270 -20.44 -2.73 -6.31
N THR A 271 -20.87 -2.43 -5.09
CA THR A 271 -20.42 -3.09 -3.87
C THR A 271 -21.18 -4.41 -3.66
N PRO A 272 -20.50 -5.58 -3.68
CA PRO A 272 -21.19 -6.87 -3.56
C PRO A 272 -21.84 -7.13 -2.20
N SER A 273 -21.33 -6.49 -1.15
CA SER A 273 -21.68 -6.73 0.25
C SER A 273 -22.48 -5.58 0.87
N VAL A 274 -23.51 -5.12 0.13
CA VAL A 274 -24.44 -4.09 0.65
C VAL A 274 -25.56 -4.75 1.43
N LYS A 275 -25.78 -4.29 2.66
CA LYS A 275 -26.93 -4.71 3.48
C LYS A 275 -28.22 -4.08 2.96
N ALA A 276 -29.30 -4.87 2.90
CA ALA A 276 -30.61 -4.37 2.51
C ALA A 276 -31.10 -3.24 3.43
N GLY A 277 -31.86 -2.29 2.87
CA GLY A 277 -32.39 -1.12 3.56
C GLY A 277 -31.59 0.15 3.27
N ARG A 278 -31.95 1.24 3.91
CA ARG A 278 -31.32 2.54 3.71
C ARG A 278 -29.94 2.58 4.34
N VAL A 279 -29.01 3.31 3.72
CA VAL A 279 -27.66 3.47 4.25
C VAL A 279 -27.66 4.14 5.62
N GLU A 280 -28.54 5.12 5.84
CA GLU A 280 -28.68 5.85 7.11
C GLU A 280 -29.12 4.94 8.27
N ASP A 281 -29.94 3.95 7.98
CA ASP A 281 -30.47 3.03 9.00
C ASP A 281 -29.44 1.97 9.39
N ASN A 282 -28.60 1.57 8.45
CA ASN A 282 -27.61 0.52 8.62
C ASN A 282 -26.26 1.05 9.13
N ALA A 283 -25.78 2.17 8.61
CA ALA A 283 -24.53 2.81 9.03
C ALA A 283 -24.80 3.75 10.21
N ARG A 284 -24.85 3.18 11.42
CA ARG A 284 -25.20 3.92 12.66
C ARG A 284 -24.12 4.90 13.12
N THR A 285 -22.87 4.65 12.78
CA THR A 285 -21.71 5.48 13.12
C THR A 285 -20.90 5.78 11.85
N PRO A 286 -21.51 6.44 10.85
CA PRO A 286 -20.80 6.77 9.64
C PRO A 286 -19.76 7.86 9.90
N SER A 287 -18.71 7.88 9.08
CA SER A 287 -17.80 9.02 8.96
C SER A 287 -17.69 9.41 7.49
N ALA A 288 -17.44 10.68 7.22
CA ALA A 288 -17.14 11.18 5.89
C ALA A 288 -15.87 12.04 5.91
N PHE A 289 -14.96 11.78 4.99
CA PHE A 289 -13.75 12.56 4.76
C PHE A 289 -13.99 13.44 3.54
N LEU A 290 -14.22 14.72 3.75
CA LEU A 290 -14.42 15.71 2.70
C LEU A 290 -13.06 16.24 2.26
N ILE A 291 -12.81 16.25 0.95
CA ILE A 291 -11.51 16.60 0.38
C ILE A 291 -11.73 17.59 -0.76
N GLU A 292 -11.10 18.75 -0.67
CA GLU A 292 -11.07 19.75 -1.72
C GLU A 292 -9.65 19.83 -2.31
N TYR A 293 -9.51 19.46 -3.57
CA TYR A 293 -8.22 19.57 -4.26
C TYR A 293 -7.97 21.00 -4.75
N ARG A 294 -6.70 21.36 -4.96
CA ARG A 294 -6.31 22.72 -5.37
C ARG A 294 -6.80 23.11 -6.76
N ASP A 295 -7.02 22.14 -7.64
CA ASP A 295 -7.58 22.34 -8.98
C ASP A 295 -9.13 22.41 -9.01
N GLY A 296 -9.77 22.37 -7.85
CA GLY A 296 -11.21 22.48 -7.70
C GLY A 296 -11.98 21.15 -7.70
N LEU A 297 -11.31 20.00 -7.90
CA LEU A 297 -11.95 18.70 -7.73
C LEU A 297 -12.44 18.57 -6.29
N LYS A 298 -13.68 18.09 -6.13
CA LYS A 298 -14.28 17.73 -4.83
C LYS A 298 -14.39 16.23 -4.72
N ALA A 299 -13.94 15.68 -3.59
CA ALA A 299 -14.11 14.27 -3.31
C ALA A 299 -14.62 14.04 -1.89
N VAL A 300 -15.28 12.91 -1.68
CA VAL A 300 -15.66 12.44 -0.36
C VAL A 300 -15.44 10.94 -0.23
N ALA A 301 -14.83 10.53 0.89
CA ALA A 301 -14.74 9.14 1.28
C ALA A 301 -15.74 8.86 2.41
N TYR A 302 -16.69 7.97 2.17
CA TYR A 302 -17.68 7.56 3.15
C TYR A 302 -17.25 6.26 3.82
N MET A 303 -17.06 6.29 5.14
CA MET A 303 -16.84 5.12 6.00
C MET A 303 -18.20 4.67 6.56
N ILE A 304 -18.81 3.66 5.95
CA ILE A 304 -20.21 3.26 6.19
C ILE A 304 -20.32 1.85 6.78
N ASN A 305 -19.62 1.64 7.89
CA ASN A 305 -19.68 0.40 8.67
C ASN A 305 -21.13 -0.02 8.97
N GLY A 306 -21.42 -1.30 8.76
CA GLY A 306 -22.75 -1.87 8.99
C GLY A 306 -23.71 -1.81 7.79
N HIS A 307 -23.40 -1.01 6.75
CA HIS A 307 -24.16 -1.01 5.50
C HIS A 307 -23.41 -1.70 4.36
N ALA A 308 -22.15 -1.43 4.19
CA ALA A 308 -21.30 -2.05 3.17
C ALA A 308 -19.93 -2.44 3.76
N SER A 309 -19.33 -3.51 3.20
CA SER A 309 -17.95 -3.91 3.49
C SER A 309 -17.20 -4.09 2.17
N GLY A 310 -16.21 -3.23 1.93
CA GLY A 310 -15.43 -3.18 0.69
C GLY A 310 -15.14 -1.75 0.27
N TRP A 311 -14.38 -1.64 -0.81
CA TRP A 311 -13.99 -0.35 -1.37
C TRP A 311 -14.58 -0.18 -2.75
N SER A 312 -15.40 0.86 -2.97
CA SER A 312 -16.03 1.15 -4.25
C SER A 312 -15.90 2.62 -4.59
N PHE A 313 -15.47 2.87 -5.81
CA PHE A 313 -15.26 4.20 -6.37
C PHE A 313 -16.42 4.57 -7.31
N ALA A 314 -16.78 5.86 -7.31
CA ALA A 314 -17.55 6.47 -8.38
C ALA A 314 -17.01 7.87 -8.68
N GLY A 315 -16.93 8.22 -9.97
CA GLY A 315 -16.45 9.51 -10.43
C GLY A 315 -17.34 10.13 -11.50
N LYS A 316 -17.57 11.44 -11.40
CA LYS A 316 -18.24 12.23 -12.43
C LYS A 316 -17.19 12.77 -13.39
N LEU A 317 -17.23 12.28 -14.62
CA LEU A 317 -16.38 12.79 -15.70
C LEU A 317 -17.16 13.80 -16.53
N LYS A 318 -16.51 14.91 -16.90
CA LYS A 318 -17.12 15.94 -17.76
C LYS A 318 -17.56 15.33 -19.10
N GLY A 319 -18.75 15.66 -19.53
CA GLY A 319 -19.33 15.16 -20.77
C GLY A 319 -19.87 13.72 -20.70
N LYS A 320 -19.83 13.06 -19.53
CA LYS A 320 -20.50 11.79 -19.28
C LYS A 320 -21.82 12.04 -18.56
N THR A 321 -22.90 11.39 -19.00
CA THR A 321 -24.21 11.45 -18.32
C THR A 321 -24.13 10.68 -17.02
N ASP A 322 -23.67 9.43 -17.08
CA ASP A 322 -23.60 8.53 -15.94
C ASP A 322 -22.22 8.56 -15.27
N PRO A 323 -22.16 8.38 -13.95
CA PRO A 323 -20.92 8.17 -13.23
C PRO A 323 -20.19 6.91 -13.70
N VAL A 324 -18.85 6.99 -13.79
CA VAL A 324 -18.03 5.78 -13.87
C VAL A 324 -17.85 5.20 -12.47
N ALA A 325 -18.02 3.89 -12.30
CA ALA A 325 -17.95 3.26 -10.98
C ALA A 325 -17.37 1.85 -11.03
N THR A 326 -16.60 1.47 -10.00
CA THR A 326 -15.98 0.15 -9.86
C THR A 326 -15.82 -0.25 -8.40
N PHE A 327 -15.80 -1.55 -8.16
CA PHE A 327 -15.47 -2.18 -6.88
C PHE A 327 -14.03 -2.68 -6.91
N PHE A 328 -13.27 -2.42 -5.84
CA PHE A 328 -11.93 -2.97 -5.62
C PHE A 328 -12.09 -4.33 -4.92
N GLY A 329 -12.01 -5.40 -5.71
CA GLY A 329 -12.34 -6.76 -5.28
C GLY A 329 -11.13 -7.63 -4.95
N GLN A 330 -11.44 -8.90 -4.68
CA GLN A 330 -10.43 -9.96 -4.64
C GLN A 330 -10.43 -10.67 -6.00
N PRO A 331 -9.28 -11.15 -6.51
CA PRO A 331 -9.25 -12.01 -7.69
C PRO A 331 -10.16 -13.23 -7.49
N ARG A 332 -10.97 -13.59 -8.52
CA ARG A 332 -12.01 -14.62 -8.42
C ARG A 332 -11.47 -16.04 -8.29
N ASP A 333 -10.32 -16.35 -8.86
CA ASP A 333 -9.69 -17.68 -8.85
C ASP A 333 -8.77 -17.90 -7.65
N SER A 334 -9.23 -17.53 -6.46
CA SER A 334 -8.45 -17.60 -5.24
C SER A 334 -8.17 -19.03 -4.72
N ALA A 335 -8.79 -20.08 -5.27
CA ALA A 335 -8.58 -21.47 -4.80
C ALA A 335 -7.13 -21.96 -4.95
N LYS A 336 -6.36 -21.41 -5.89
CA LYS A 336 -4.93 -21.67 -6.10
C LYS A 336 -4.02 -20.56 -5.57
N MET A 337 -4.62 -19.48 -5.04
CA MET A 337 -3.91 -18.29 -4.59
C MET A 337 -3.83 -18.28 -3.07
N ARG A 338 -2.78 -17.68 -2.54
CA ARG A 338 -2.68 -17.42 -1.10
C ARG A 338 -3.85 -16.54 -0.64
N PRO A 339 -4.32 -16.66 0.59
CA PRO A 339 -5.27 -15.73 1.17
C PRO A 339 -4.82 -14.28 0.99
N LEU A 340 -5.78 -13.34 0.86
CA LEU A 340 -5.50 -11.93 0.64
C LEU A 340 -4.74 -11.67 -0.68
N ALA A 341 -5.26 -12.21 -1.78
CA ALA A 341 -4.64 -12.17 -3.11
C ALA A 341 -4.40 -10.74 -3.66
N HIS A 342 -5.03 -9.72 -3.10
CA HIS A 342 -4.71 -8.32 -3.41
C HIS A 342 -3.25 -7.94 -3.09
N PHE A 343 -2.57 -8.66 -2.21
CA PHE A 343 -1.15 -8.46 -1.96
C PHE A 343 -0.24 -8.99 -3.06
N ASP A 344 -0.73 -9.85 -3.96
CA ASP A 344 0.10 -10.35 -5.06
C ASP A 344 0.53 -9.23 -6.00
N GLY A 345 -0.39 -8.30 -6.31
CA GLY A 345 -0.05 -7.08 -7.07
C GLY A 345 0.96 -6.18 -6.35
N LEU A 346 0.81 -6.03 -5.02
CA LEU A 346 1.74 -5.22 -4.23
C LEU A 346 3.16 -5.80 -4.23
N VAL A 347 3.28 -7.11 -3.98
CA VAL A 347 4.58 -7.79 -3.97
C VAL A 347 5.21 -7.78 -5.36
N HIS A 348 4.42 -7.94 -6.41
CA HIS A 348 4.90 -7.81 -7.79
C HIS A 348 5.52 -6.43 -8.06
N CYS A 349 4.82 -5.36 -7.72
CA CYS A 349 5.33 -3.99 -7.88
C CYS A 349 6.56 -3.72 -7.00
N MET A 350 6.58 -4.26 -5.78
CA MET A 350 7.72 -4.16 -4.86
C MET A 350 8.97 -4.85 -5.45
N GLU A 351 8.85 -6.09 -5.92
CA GLU A 351 9.96 -6.81 -6.54
C GLU A 351 10.43 -6.14 -7.83
N GLU A 352 9.50 -5.57 -8.63
CA GLU A 352 9.88 -4.79 -9.80
C GLU A 352 10.80 -3.62 -9.42
N MET A 353 10.45 -2.87 -8.38
CA MET A 353 11.33 -1.82 -7.87
C MET A 353 12.65 -2.37 -7.35
N PHE A 354 12.66 -3.48 -6.63
CA PHE A 354 13.89 -4.06 -6.08
C PHE A 354 14.87 -4.51 -7.18
N VAL A 355 14.33 -5.05 -8.26
CA VAL A 355 15.15 -5.53 -9.40
C VAL A 355 15.62 -4.39 -10.30
N THR A 356 14.74 -3.43 -10.60
CA THR A 356 15.01 -2.35 -11.57
C THR A 356 15.59 -1.08 -10.96
N GLY A 357 15.46 -0.90 -9.64
CA GLY A 357 15.77 0.35 -8.96
C GLY A 357 14.78 1.48 -9.25
N LYS A 358 13.61 1.20 -9.85
CA LYS A 358 12.63 2.22 -10.23
C LYS A 358 11.27 1.92 -9.58
N PRO A 359 10.71 2.85 -8.79
CA PRO A 359 9.35 2.73 -8.28
C PRO A 359 8.34 2.59 -9.43
N VAL A 360 7.36 1.70 -9.26
CA VAL A 360 6.32 1.43 -10.26
C VAL A 360 5.26 2.53 -10.28
N TYR A 361 5.01 3.13 -9.13
CA TYR A 361 4.13 4.28 -8.98
C TYR A 361 4.76 5.32 -8.04
N PRO A 362 4.37 6.60 -8.15
CA PRO A 362 4.98 7.66 -7.35
C PRO A 362 4.62 7.51 -5.87
N VAL A 363 5.63 7.56 -5.03
CA VAL A 363 5.48 7.49 -3.57
C VAL A 363 4.78 8.72 -3.00
N GLU A 364 4.72 9.79 -3.76
CA GLU A 364 3.98 11.01 -3.46
C GLU A 364 2.48 10.76 -3.26
N ARG A 365 1.89 9.72 -3.90
CA ARG A 365 0.52 9.26 -3.61
C ARG A 365 0.38 8.92 -2.14
N THR A 366 1.24 8.05 -1.64
CA THR A 366 1.19 7.60 -0.24
C THR A 366 1.58 8.72 0.73
N LEU A 367 2.48 9.61 0.35
CA LEU A 367 2.76 10.79 1.14
C LEU A 367 1.52 11.67 1.28
N LEU A 368 0.83 11.99 0.18
CA LEU A 368 -0.37 12.82 0.18
C LEU A 368 -1.49 12.19 1.02
N THR A 369 -1.77 10.90 0.83
CA THR A 369 -2.84 10.20 1.57
C THR A 369 -2.52 10.02 3.05
N THR A 370 -1.26 9.76 3.41
CA THR A 370 -0.79 9.74 4.80
C THR A 370 -1.00 11.09 5.47
N CYS A 371 -0.54 12.17 4.83
CA CYS A 371 -0.66 13.51 5.38
C CYS A 371 -2.12 13.95 5.45
N THR A 372 -2.93 13.63 4.45
CA THR A 372 -4.38 13.88 4.44
C THR A 372 -5.07 13.20 5.62
N LEU A 373 -4.79 11.92 5.87
CA LEU A 373 -5.37 11.20 7.00
C LEU A 373 -4.98 11.84 8.34
N SER A 374 -3.71 12.23 8.49
CA SER A 374 -3.23 12.92 9.70
C SER A 374 -4.01 14.21 9.97
N VAL A 375 -4.21 15.06 8.94
CA VAL A 375 -4.95 16.33 9.09
C VAL A 375 -6.45 16.08 9.25
N LEU A 376 -7.00 15.02 8.66
CA LEU A 376 -8.39 14.61 8.90
C LEU A 376 -8.62 14.28 10.38
N PHE A 377 -7.72 13.54 11.03
CA PHE A 377 -7.81 13.30 12.48
C PHE A 377 -7.73 14.60 13.32
N GLU A 378 -6.99 15.61 12.86
CA GLU A 378 -6.99 16.94 13.45
C GLU A 378 -8.32 17.66 13.25
N SER A 379 -8.86 17.62 12.02
CA SER A 379 -10.18 18.17 11.70
C SER A 379 -11.27 17.56 12.60
N ARG A 380 -11.25 16.23 12.79
CA ARG A 380 -12.16 15.51 13.69
C ARG A 380 -12.05 16.00 15.14
N ALA A 381 -10.81 16.10 15.64
CA ALA A 381 -10.55 16.53 17.03
C ALA A 381 -11.01 17.97 17.28
N TRP A 382 -10.83 18.85 16.29
CA TRP A 382 -11.21 20.26 16.39
C TRP A 382 -12.63 20.57 15.87
N LYS A 383 -13.32 19.56 15.30
CA LYS A 383 -14.68 19.66 14.74
C LYS A 383 -14.81 20.81 13.75
N ARG A 384 -13.88 20.94 12.84
CA ARG A 384 -13.88 22.00 11.82
C ARG A 384 -13.14 21.61 10.55
N ARG A 385 -13.50 22.28 9.47
CA ARG A 385 -12.75 22.27 8.22
C ARG A 385 -11.37 22.91 8.42
N LEU A 386 -10.34 22.30 7.82
CA LEU A 386 -8.95 22.77 7.87
C LEU A 386 -8.44 23.07 6.48
N GLU A 387 -7.86 24.24 6.29
CA GLU A 387 -7.02 24.55 5.13
C GLU A 387 -5.69 23.83 5.27
N THR A 388 -5.14 23.32 4.16
CA THR A 388 -3.97 22.44 4.16
C THR A 388 -2.86 22.95 3.23
N PRO A 389 -2.23 24.10 3.53
CA PRO A 389 -1.15 24.63 2.70
C PRO A 389 0.03 23.65 2.59
N GLU A 390 0.27 22.84 3.60
CA GLU A 390 1.29 21.79 3.67
C GLU A 390 1.04 20.60 2.74
N LEU A 391 -0.20 20.39 2.29
CA LEU A 391 -0.56 19.30 1.37
C LEU A 391 -0.45 19.71 -0.12
N GLN A 392 0.40 20.67 -0.44
CA GLN A 392 0.75 20.99 -1.83
C GLN A 392 1.76 19.99 -2.38
N ILE A 393 1.31 18.74 -2.49
CA ILE A 393 2.11 17.61 -3.00
C ILE A 393 1.69 17.36 -4.45
N VAL A 394 2.57 17.71 -5.39
CA VAL A 394 2.32 17.68 -6.83
C VAL A 394 3.06 16.51 -7.46
N TYR A 395 2.35 15.69 -8.23
CA TYR A 395 2.95 14.60 -8.99
C TYR A 395 2.07 14.19 -10.18
N LYS A 396 2.57 13.29 -11.01
CA LYS A 396 1.83 12.69 -12.12
C LYS A 396 1.68 11.19 -11.89
N ALA A 397 0.47 10.70 -12.08
CA ALA A 397 0.20 9.27 -12.10
C ALA A 397 0.98 8.58 -13.23
N PRO A 398 1.34 7.30 -13.09
CA PRO A 398 1.86 6.53 -14.21
C PRO A 398 0.81 6.43 -15.32
N ARG A 399 1.26 6.43 -16.59
CA ARG A 399 0.33 6.27 -17.73
C ARG A 399 -0.31 4.90 -17.74
N ASP A 400 0.49 3.87 -17.47
CA ASP A 400 0.04 2.49 -17.39
C ASP A 400 -0.42 2.18 -15.96
N ALA A 401 -1.54 1.50 -15.86
CA ALA A 401 -2.04 1.04 -14.59
C ALA A 401 -1.37 -0.27 -14.18
N TYR A 402 -1.03 -0.38 -12.91
CA TYR A 402 -0.36 -1.55 -12.35
C TYR A 402 -1.25 -2.42 -11.45
N TYR A 403 -2.58 -2.28 -11.57
CA TYR A 403 -3.48 -3.14 -10.83
C TYR A 403 -3.68 -4.49 -11.51
N GLN A 404 -4.03 -5.50 -10.72
CA GLN A 404 -4.31 -6.85 -11.22
C GLN A 404 -5.56 -6.86 -12.12
N ARG A 405 -5.49 -7.63 -13.19
CA ARG A 405 -6.60 -7.89 -14.11
C ARG A 405 -6.84 -9.40 -14.17
N THR A 406 -8.09 -9.80 -14.14
CA THR A 406 -8.51 -11.21 -14.25
C THR A 406 -9.47 -11.38 -15.42
#